data_b7d43bf0a1f62e59f3a70d888e3ac2d3
#
_entry.id   b7d43bf0a1f62e59f3a70d888e3ac2d3
#
_cell.length_a   1.000
_cell.length_b   1.000
_cell.length_c   1.000
_cell.angle_alpha   90.00
_cell.angle_beta   90.00
_cell.angle_gamma   90.00
#
_symmetry.space_group_name_H-M   'P 1'
#
loop_
_entity.id
_entity.type
_entity.pdbx_description
1 polymer ?
#
loop_
_entity_poly.entity_id
_entity_poly.type
_entity_poly.pdbx_seq_one_letter_code
_entity_poly.pdbx_strand_id
1 'polypeptide(L)'
;MKRFKYSLETVLDYKTQVLDNLKTEHAAIVRNVNQKKEEIEQLKEQLNGFQYGFDCTKTQGASIESYWLYDRCIEGMEKKIDEQKVQLNLLERQEEQKKNEVV
;
A
#
# COMPACT_ATOMS: atom_id res chain seq x y z
N MET A 1 -15.25 40.79 -28.74
CA MET A 1 -14.08 39.97 -28.91
C MET A 1 -13.26 39.78 -27.64
N LYS A 2 -13.01 40.81 -26.89
CA LYS A 2 -12.28 40.71 -25.60
C LYS A 2 -12.98 39.78 -24.60
N ARG A 3 -14.32 39.82 -24.53
CA ARG A 3 -15.10 38.94 -23.64
C ARG A 3 -14.99 37.47 -24.01
N PHE A 4 -15.01 37.14 -25.29
CA PHE A 4 -14.88 35.77 -25.77
C PHE A 4 -13.49 35.21 -25.46
N LYS A 5 -12.46 35.98 -25.73
CA LYS A 5 -11.07 35.59 -25.47
C LYS A 5 -10.81 35.39 -23.97
N TYR A 6 -11.36 36.29 -23.14
CA TYR A 6 -11.27 36.17 -21.68
C TYR A 6 -11.99 34.91 -21.17
N SER A 7 -13.17 34.61 -21.70
CA SER A 7 -13.96 33.44 -21.33
C SER A 7 -13.20 32.12 -21.68
N LEU A 8 -12.54 32.08 -22.84
CA LEU A 8 -11.73 30.93 -23.24
C LEU A 8 -10.52 30.71 -22.33
N GLU A 9 -9.84 31.78 -21.98
CA GLU A 9 -8.70 31.70 -21.03
C GLU A 9 -9.16 31.19 -19.67
N THR A 10 -10.29 31.62 -19.17
CA THR A 10 -10.87 31.13 -17.91
C THR A 10 -11.21 29.67 -17.98
N VAL A 11 -11.78 29.18 -19.09
CA VAL A 11 -12.09 27.75 -19.27
C VAL A 11 -10.82 26.92 -19.35
N LEU A 12 -9.80 27.38 -20.07
CA LEU A 12 -8.52 26.69 -20.18
C LEU A 12 -7.82 26.62 -18.82
N ASP A 13 -7.82 27.71 -18.07
CA ASP A 13 -7.25 27.76 -16.73
C ASP A 13 -7.95 26.77 -15.78
N TYR A 14 -9.29 26.70 -15.85
CA TYR A 14 -10.08 25.76 -15.07
C TYR A 14 -9.72 24.30 -15.41
N LYS A 15 -9.67 23.96 -16.70
CA LYS A 15 -9.32 22.61 -17.15
C LYS A 15 -7.90 22.23 -16.74
N THR A 16 -6.96 23.16 -16.85
CA THR A 16 -5.58 22.94 -16.41
C THR A 16 -5.52 22.69 -14.92
N GLN A 17 -6.26 23.45 -14.13
CA GLN A 17 -6.32 23.28 -12.69
C GLN A 17 -6.91 21.94 -12.30
N VAL A 18 -7.99 21.51 -12.95
CA VAL A 18 -8.61 20.20 -12.72
C VAL A 18 -7.60 19.07 -13.03
N LEU A 19 -6.90 19.17 -14.15
CA LEU A 19 -5.90 18.19 -14.54
C LEU A 19 -4.75 18.13 -13.52
N ASP A 20 -4.27 19.28 -13.07
CA ASP A 20 -3.21 19.36 -12.08
C ASP A 20 -3.66 18.74 -10.74
N ASN A 21 -4.89 18.98 -10.33
CA ASN A 21 -5.47 18.37 -9.14
C ASN A 21 -5.54 16.85 -9.26
N LEU A 22 -5.96 16.32 -10.41
CA LEU A 22 -6.00 14.88 -10.67
C LEU A 22 -4.60 14.26 -10.63
N LYS A 23 -3.61 14.93 -11.20
CA LYS A 23 -2.21 14.47 -11.13
C LYS A 23 -1.69 14.45 -9.70
N THR A 24 -2.02 15.46 -8.91
CA THR A 24 -1.63 15.54 -7.49
C THR A 24 -2.28 14.41 -6.69
N GLU A 25 -3.56 14.13 -6.90
CA GLU A 25 -4.28 13.03 -6.28
C GLU A 25 -3.68 11.69 -6.67
N HIS A 26 -3.36 11.49 -7.95
CA HIS A 26 -2.73 10.28 -8.44
C HIS A 26 -1.37 10.07 -7.80
N ALA A 27 -0.54 11.12 -7.71
CA ALA A 27 0.77 11.05 -7.07
C ALA A 27 0.66 10.68 -5.58
N ALA A 28 -0.34 11.18 -4.88
CA ALA A 28 -0.60 10.83 -3.49
C ALA A 28 -0.96 9.33 -3.34
N ILE A 29 -1.79 8.81 -4.24
CA ILE A 29 -2.17 7.39 -4.23
C ILE A 29 -0.95 6.51 -4.52
N VAL A 30 -0.11 6.88 -5.48
CA VAL A 30 1.13 6.15 -5.80
C VAL A 30 2.05 6.08 -4.58
N ARG A 31 2.20 7.17 -3.84
CA ARG A 31 2.98 7.17 -2.61
C ARG A 31 2.39 6.23 -1.56
N ASN A 32 1.07 6.23 -1.41
CA ASN A 32 0.38 5.33 -0.48
C ASN A 32 0.57 3.85 -0.87
N VAL A 33 0.49 3.54 -2.17
CA VAL A 33 0.75 2.20 -2.69
C VAL A 33 2.17 1.76 -2.35
N ASN A 34 3.16 2.60 -2.62
CA ASN A 34 4.57 2.28 -2.37
C ASN A 34 4.85 2.12 -0.87
N GLN A 35 4.27 2.97 -0.04
CA GLN A 35 4.39 2.85 1.41
C GLN A 35 3.77 1.54 1.91
N LYS A 36 2.63 1.15 1.40
CA LYS A 36 1.97 -0.11 1.76
C LYS A 36 2.82 -1.32 1.35
N LYS A 37 3.41 -1.30 0.17
CA LYS A 37 4.33 -2.35 -0.30
C LYS A 37 5.53 -2.48 0.63
N GLU A 38 6.10 -1.36 1.07
CA GLU A 38 7.23 -1.35 1.98
C GLU A 38 6.84 -1.92 3.36
N GLU A 39 5.68 -1.54 3.88
CA GLU A 39 5.15 -2.09 5.13
C GLU A 39 4.97 -3.62 5.05
N ILE A 40 4.46 -4.12 3.94
CA ILE A 40 4.27 -5.55 3.70
C ILE A 40 5.63 -6.27 3.68
N GLU A 41 6.63 -5.69 3.00
CA GLU A 41 7.98 -6.27 2.98
C GLU A 41 8.60 -6.34 4.37
N GLN A 42 8.44 -5.30 5.18
CA GLN A 42 8.90 -5.29 6.56
C GLN A 42 8.21 -6.38 7.39
N LEU A 43 6.92 -6.58 7.21
CA LEU A 43 6.17 -7.64 7.89
C LEU A 43 6.65 -9.02 7.46
N LYS A 44 6.95 -9.23 6.19
CA LYS A 44 7.52 -10.49 5.67
C LYS A 44 8.88 -10.78 6.26
N GLU A 45 9.72 -9.77 6.41
CA GLU A 45 11.03 -9.90 7.04
C GLU A 45 10.90 -10.31 8.51
N GLN A 46 9.97 -9.69 9.24
CA GLN A 46 9.67 -10.04 10.61
C GLN A 46 9.16 -11.48 10.71
N LEU A 47 8.27 -11.88 9.81
CA LEU A 47 7.77 -13.25 9.74
C LEU A 47 8.90 -14.25 9.53
N ASN A 48 9.80 -13.96 8.58
CA ASN A 48 10.96 -14.82 8.33
C ASN A 48 11.85 -14.95 9.57
N GLY A 49 12.03 -13.85 10.32
CA GLY A 49 12.77 -13.86 11.58
C GLY A 49 12.12 -14.76 12.63
N PHE A 50 10.80 -14.70 12.76
CA PHE A 50 10.06 -15.56 13.67
C PHE A 50 10.13 -17.03 13.26
N GLN A 51 10.01 -17.32 11.96
CA GLN A 51 10.13 -18.69 11.42
C GLN A 51 11.52 -19.26 11.67
N TYR A 52 12.55 -18.45 11.47
CA TYR A 52 13.92 -18.86 11.76
C TYR A 52 14.11 -19.15 13.26
N GLY A 53 13.60 -18.29 14.13
CA GLY A 53 13.65 -18.51 15.58
C GLY A 53 12.90 -19.76 16.01
N PHE A 54 11.75 -20.02 15.39
CA PHE A 54 10.97 -21.23 15.63
C PHE A 54 11.73 -22.49 15.24
N ASP A 55 12.38 -22.49 14.06
CA ASP A 55 13.18 -23.61 13.58
C ASP A 55 14.38 -23.85 14.48
N CYS A 56 15.08 -22.80 14.93
CA CYS A 56 16.19 -22.93 15.90
C CYS A 56 15.72 -23.51 17.22
N THR A 57 14.55 -23.11 17.71
CA THR A 57 13.94 -23.60 18.93
C THR A 57 13.63 -25.10 18.83
N LYS A 58 13.10 -25.54 17.69
CA LYS A 58 12.84 -26.96 17.40
C LYS A 58 14.12 -27.78 17.47
N THR A 59 15.20 -27.28 16.90
CA THR A 59 16.49 -27.95 16.86
C THR A 59 17.11 -28.10 18.26
N GLN A 60 16.89 -27.11 19.12
CA GLN A 60 17.43 -27.10 20.48
C GLN A 60 16.55 -27.83 21.51
N GLY A 61 15.33 -28.23 21.12
CA GLY A 61 14.39 -28.91 22.00
C GLY A 61 13.75 -27.99 23.03
N ALA A 62 12.83 -27.12 22.61
CA ALA A 62 12.13 -26.24 23.51
C ALA A 62 10.84 -26.88 24.07
N SER A 63 10.25 -26.23 25.07
CA SER A 63 8.98 -26.63 25.67
C SER A 63 7.82 -26.51 24.68
N ILE A 64 6.75 -27.26 24.90
CA ILE A 64 5.51 -27.18 24.14
C ILE A 64 4.94 -25.75 24.17
N GLU A 65 5.06 -25.06 25.31
CA GLU A 65 4.61 -23.68 25.46
C GLU A 65 5.33 -22.73 24.51
N SER A 66 6.63 -22.87 24.34
CA SER A 66 7.42 -22.09 23.40
C SER A 66 7.00 -22.34 21.96
N TYR A 67 6.77 -23.60 21.58
CA TYR A 67 6.28 -23.93 20.25
C TYR A 67 4.91 -23.31 19.98
N TRP A 68 4.02 -23.38 20.96
CA TRP A 68 2.69 -22.79 20.84
C TRP A 68 2.75 -21.28 20.65
N LEU A 69 3.61 -20.58 21.41
CA LEU A 69 3.79 -19.14 21.29
C LEU A 69 4.32 -18.75 19.91
N TYR A 70 5.35 -19.44 19.41
CA TYR A 70 5.87 -19.18 18.06
C TYR A 70 4.82 -19.42 16.99
N ASP A 71 4.10 -20.54 17.08
CA ASP A 71 3.04 -20.87 16.13
C ASP A 71 1.96 -19.79 16.10
N ARG A 72 1.53 -19.32 17.25
CA ARG A 72 0.55 -18.23 17.38
C ARG A 72 1.06 -16.91 16.80
N CYS A 73 2.31 -16.57 17.05
CA CYS A 73 2.93 -15.37 16.51
C CYS A 73 3.03 -15.41 14.98
N ILE A 74 3.44 -16.56 14.44
CA ILE A 74 3.57 -16.76 12.99
C ILE A 74 2.19 -16.66 12.33
N GLU A 75 1.19 -17.34 12.88
CA GLU A 75 -0.18 -17.30 12.37
C GLU A 75 -0.74 -15.88 12.40
N GLY A 76 -0.55 -15.15 13.50
CA GLY A 76 -0.99 -13.77 13.62
C GLY A 76 -0.33 -12.84 12.61
N MET A 77 0.96 -13.02 12.35
CA MET A 77 1.69 -12.24 11.36
C MET A 77 1.26 -12.55 9.93
N GLU A 78 1.05 -13.83 9.61
CA GLU A 78 0.54 -14.23 8.30
C GLU A 78 -0.83 -13.60 8.03
N LYS A 79 -1.71 -13.62 9.01
CA LYS A 79 -3.03 -12.98 8.92
C LYS A 79 -2.91 -11.47 8.71
N LYS A 80 -2.00 -10.81 9.43
CA LYS A 80 -1.76 -9.39 9.29
C LYS A 80 -1.23 -9.04 7.88
N ILE A 81 -0.33 -9.86 7.35
CA ILE A 81 0.19 -9.70 5.98
C ILE A 81 -0.95 -9.83 4.98
N ASP A 82 -1.83 -10.82 5.13
CA ASP A 82 -2.96 -11.01 4.23
C ASP A 82 -3.91 -9.81 4.26
N GLU A 83 -4.20 -9.27 5.44
CA GLU A 83 -5.02 -8.07 5.59
C GLU A 83 -4.38 -6.86 4.89
N GLN A 84 -3.06 -6.70 5.03
CA GLN A 84 -2.32 -5.62 4.37
C GLN A 84 -2.32 -5.78 2.85
N LYS A 85 -2.22 -7.00 2.34
CA LYS A 85 -2.31 -7.28 0.89
C LYS A 85 -3.68 -6.93 0.32
N VAL A 86 -4.76 -7.17 1.06
CA VAL A 86 -6.10 -6.76 0.65
C VAL A 86 -6.18 -5.24 0.54
N GLN A 87 -5.64 -4.51 1.51
CA GLN A 87 -5.59 -3.05 1.47
C GLN A 87 -4.75 -2.54 0.28
N LEU A 88 -3.63 -3.21 0.00
CA LEU A 88 -2.80 -2.87 -1.16
C LEU A 88 -3.57 -3.02 -2.46
N ASN A 89 -4.32 -4.11 -2.62
CA ASN A 89 -5.13 -4.33 -3.82
C ASN A 89 -6.16 -3.22 -4.02
N LEU A 90 -6.79 -2.76 -2.94
CA LEU A 90 -7.73 -1.64 -3.00
C LEU A 90 -7.04 -0.34 -3.45
N LEU A 91 -5.85 -0.06 -2.91
CA LEU A 91 -5.07 1.11 -3.29
C LEU A 91 -4.62 1.05 -4.74
N GLU A 92 -4.20 -0.11 -5.22
CA GLU A 92 -3.80 -0.31 -6.63
C GLU A 92 -4.97 -0.09 -7.58
N ARG A 93 -6.18 -0.50 -7.20
CA ARG A 93 -7.40 -0.22 -7.97
C ARG A 93 -7.69 1.28 -8.02
N GLN A 94 -7.51 1.99 -6.91
CA GLN A 94 -7.68 3.44 -6.88
C GLN A 94 -6.64 4.13 -7.76
N GLU A 95 -5.40 3.66 -7.73
CA GLU A 95 -4.32 4.17 -8.59
C GLU A 95 -4.70 4.04 -10.06
N GLU A 96 -5.18 2.87 -10.47
CA GLU A 96 -5.58 2.62 -11.85
C GLU A 96 -6.73 3.51 -12.27
N GLN A 97 -7.75 3.69 -11.41
CA GLN A 97 -8.86 4.58 -11.68
C GLN A 97 -8.39 6.03 -11.87
N LYS A 98 -7.52 6.52 -11.00
CA LYS A 98 -6.99 7.88 -11.12
C LYS A 98 -6.11 8.05 -12.36
N LYS A 99 -5.33 7.04 -12.70
CA LYS A 99 -4.53 7.02 -13.93
C LYS A 99 -5.42 7.17 -15.16
N ASN A 100 -6.54 6.45 -15.20
CA ASN A 100 -7.51 6.54 -16.30
C ASN A 100 -8.19 7.90 -16.35
N GLU A 101 -8.46 8.54 -15.21
CA GLU A 101 -9.03 9.89 -15.17
C GLU A 101 -8.05 10.93 -15.70
N VAL A 102 -6.75 10.78 -15.46
CA VAL A 102 -5.69 11.70 -15.92
C VAL A 102 -5.45 11.57 -17.41
N VAL A 103 -5.56 10.38 -17.94
CA VAL A 103 -5.37 10.09 -19.38
C VAL A 103 -6.67 10.37 -20.13
#